data_14d8fd74c6d8524d2f5da74e745b91b5
#
_entry.id   14d8fd74c6d8524d2f5da74e745b91b5
#
_cell.length_a   1.000
_cell.length_b   1.000
_cell.length_c   1.000
_cell.angle_alpha   90.00
_cell.angle_beta   90.00
_cell.angle_gamma   90.00
#
_symmetry.space_group_name_H-M   'P 1'
#
loop_
_entity.id
_entity.type
_entity.pdbx_description
1 polymer ?
#
loop_
_entity_poly.entity_id
_entity_poly.type
_entity_poly.pdbx_seq_one_letter_code
_entity_poly.pdbx_strand_id
1 'polypeptide(L)'
;NLAMPGVNQARDAGEKYPVGTYHPDDYPQIAIEHGHRYDFFCAITPGANESEAPGAILPPGYFFARIAANSFVNPTTPEAATKVPLVTLNDPGNPEQYSKYVYYTLWKKVMEEVIYVKDDFNDPVFTTKVGKYTKNYAINDILPRNDAVDGSIQMNLYNGLFTQVNWDARAKYNNVTVMTRINEAIVGSLKTEFIDNQSAVQYFKNPLSDVRIVVFGHTHDPMMKSYTNLSEEPCLYINSGTWEDKKTRNKSEIIVQDTINMHFVVIDPVSPDKKKLQVSLYQYNRGNHMLEDCRVVNL
;
A
#
# COMPACT_ATOMS: atom_id res chain seq x y z
N ASN A 1 4.02 -22.76 -2.98
CA ASN A 1 4.01 -21.79 -4.07
C ASN A 1 2.83 -22.09 -4.99
N LEU A 2 1.69 -21.53 -4.67
CA LEU A 2 0.60 -21.38 -5.63
C LEU A 2 0.92 -20.12 -6.47
N ALA A 3 1.89 -20.26 -7.38
CA ALA A 3 2.08 -19.26 -8.40
C ALA A 3 0.85 -19.30 -9.30
N MET A 4 0.04 -18.26 -9.32
CA MET A 4 -0.97 -18.10 -10.35
C MET A 4 -0.23 -18.03 -11.69
N PRO A 5 -0.52 -18.90 -12.64
CA PRO A 5 0.11 -18.83 -13.96
C PRO A 5 -0.12 -17.45 -14.58
N GLY A 6 0.92 -16.82 -15.07
CA GLY A 6 0.87 -15.49 -15.69
C GLY A 6 1.13 -14.30 -14.79
N VAL A 7 0.97 -14.38 -13.46
CA VAL A 7 1.17 -13.23 -12.57
C VAL A 7 2.65 -12.96 -12.29
N ASN A 8 3.45 -14.00 -12.07
CA ASN A 8 4.88 -13.85 -11.72
C ASN A 8 5.82 -13.89 -12.93
N GLN A 9 5.33 -14.33 -14.09
CA GLN A 9 6.15 -14.50 -15.29
C GLN A 9 6.28 -13.21 -16.11
N ALA A 10 5.36 -12.26 -15.94
CA ALA A 10 5.35 -11.00 -16.68
C ALA A 10 6.61 -10.15 -16.43
N ARG A 11 7.23 -10.25 -15.25
CA ARG A 11 8.48 -9.54 -14.93
C ARG A 11 9.65 -10.07 -15.75
N ASP A 12 9.78 -11.38 -15.88
CA ASP A 12 10.89 -12.03 -16.55
C ASP A 12 10.74 -11.99 -18.08
N ALA A 13 9.51 -11.96 -18.57
CA ALA A 13 9.19 -11.94 -19.98
C ALA A 13 9.13 -10.54 -20.63
N GLY A 14 9.24 -9.47 -19.83
CA GLY A 14 9.14 -8.08 -20.34
C GLY A 14 7.75 -7.70 -20.88
N GLU A 15 6.68 -8.31 -20.37
CA GLU A 15 5.52 -8.54 -21.17
C GLU A 15 4.19 -7.99 -20.68
N LYS A 16 3.19 -8.34 -21.36
CA LYS A 16 1.77 -8.12 -21.44
C LYS A 16 1.04 -7.71 -20.15
N TYR A 17 1.52 -8.16 -18.97
CA TYR A 17 0.87 -7.85 -17.69
C TYR A 17 1.83 -7.14 -16.73
N PRO A 18 1.42 -6.05 -16.10
CA PRO A 18 2.19 -5.42 -15.03
C PRO A 18 2.46 -6.42 -13.92
N VAL A 19 3.60 -6.29 -13.26
CA VAL A 19 3.94 -7.15 -12.12
C VAL A 19 2.83 -7.09 -11.07
N GLY A 20 2.26 -8.27 -10.76
CA GLY A 20 1.20 -8.39 -9.76
C GLY A 20 -0.21 -8.16 -10.26
N THR A 21 -0.42 -7.98 -11.57
CA THR A 21 -1.76 -7.92 -12.18
C THR A 21 -2.07 -9.21 -12.93
N TYR A 22 -3.29 -9.71 -12.77
CA TYR A 22 -3.80 -10.86 -13.50
C TYR A 22 -4.95 -10.42 -14.42
N HIS A 23 -4.92 -10.89 -15.65
CA HIS A 23 -6.01 -10.75 -16.63
C HIS A 23 -6.45 -12.14 -17.06
N PRO A 24 -7.72 -12.52 -16.88
CA PRO A 24 -8.22 -13.79 -17.39
C PRO A 24 -8.09 -13.85 -18.92
N ASP A 25 -7.64 -14.99 -19.47
CA ASP A 25 -7.40 -15.13 -20.92
C ASP A 25 -8.66 -14.86 -21.76
N ASP A 26 -9.82 -15.34 -21.28
CA ASP A 26 -11.12 -15.13 -21.95
C ASP A 26 -11.66 -13.70 -21.78
N TYR A 27 -11.11 -12.92 -20.83
CA TYR A 27 -11.59 -11.59 -20.44
C TYR A 27 -10.43 -10.62 -20.14
N PRO A 28 -9.62 -10.27 -21.15
CA PRO A 28 -8.48 -9.38 -20.96
C PRO A 28 -8.86 -7.99 -20.47
N GLN A 29 -10.14 -7.59 -20.61
CA GLN A 29 -10.68 -6.33 -20.07
C GLN A 29 -10.91 -6.36 -18.55
N ILE A 30 -10.66 -7.47 -17.88
CA ILE A 30 -10.67 -7.57 -16.43
C ILE A 30 -9.23 -7.50 -15.92
N ALA A 31 -8.94 -6.61 -14.98
CA ALA A 31 -7.68 -6.55 -14.25
C ALA A 31 -7.90 -6.90 -12.77
N ILE A 32 -7.17 -7.87 -12.26
CA ILE A 32 -7.22 -8.30 -10.86
C ILE A 32 -5.84 -8.10 -10.26
N GLU A 33 -5.74 -7.31 -9.21
CA GLU A 33 -4.49 -7.08 -8.49
C GLU A 33 -4.73 -6.82 -7.00
N HIS A 34 -3.68 -6.95 -6.19
CA HIS A 34 -3.78 -6.65 -4.76
C HIS A 34 -3.96 -5.14 -4.49
N GLY A 35 -3.31 -4.25 -5.25
CA GLY A 35 -3.41 -2.80 -5.09
C GLY A 35 -2.28 -2.13 -4.30
N HIS A 36 -1.38 -2.89 -3.67
CA HIS A 36 -0.28 -2.38 -2.84
C HIS A 36 0.74 -1.49 -3.57
N ARG A 37 0.84 -1.62 -4.89
CA ARG A 37 1.81 -0.86 -5.71
C ARG A 37 1.54 0.64 -5.76
N TYR A 38 0.34 1.09 -5.42
CA TYR A 38 -0.05 2.50 -5.34
C TYR A 38 0.18 3.10 -3.95
N ASP A 39 0.40 2.25 -2.94
CA ASP A 39 0.61 2.66 -1.57
C ASP A 39 2.07 3.03 -1.33
N PHE A 40 2.33 4.23 -0.81
CA PHE A 40 3.67 4.69 -0.47
C PHE A 40 4.37 3.73 0.49
N PHE A 41 3.65 3.18 1.46
CA PHE A 41 4.21 2.32 2.51
C PHE A 41 4.38 0.87 2.08
N CYS A 42 3.65 0.40 1.06
CA CYS A 42 3.61 -1.03 0.69
C CYS A 42 4.27 -1.34 -0.65
N ALA A 43 4.39 -0.37 -1.56
CA ALA A 43 5.03 -0.59 -2.84
C ALA A 43 6.54 -0.85 -2.69
N ILE A 44 7.07 -1.71 -3.53
CA ILE A 44 8.51 -2.00 -3.62
C ILE A 44 9.28 -0.72 -3.92
N THR A 45 10.39 -0.51 -3.21
CA THR A 45 11.20 0.71 -3.28
C THR A 45 12.64 0.37 -3.69
N PRO A 46 12.90 0.10 -4.98
CA PRO A 46 14.24 -0.25 -5.46
C PRO A 46 15.20 0.93 -5.28
N GLY A 47 16.47 0.62 -5.02
CA GLY A 47 17.54 1.61 -4.88
C GLY A 47 17.56 2.38 -3.56
N ALA A 48 16.44 2.50 -2.86
CA ALA A 48 16.38 3.28 -1.61
C ALA A 48 17.02 2.57 -0.40
N ASN A 49 17.12 1.24 -0.45
CA ASN A 49 17.65 0.40 0.63
C ASN A 49 18.80 -0.51 0.22
N GLU A 50 19.33 -0.41 -1.01
CA GLU A 50 20.29 -1.38 -1.52
C GLU A 50 21.59 -1.47 -0.70
N SER A 51 22.09 -0.34 -0.20
CA SER A 51 23.26 -0.31 0.66
C SER A 51 23.02 -0.93 2.04
N GLU A 52 21.79 -0.84 2.52
CA GLU A 52 21.38 -1.24 3.86
C GLU A 52 20.74 -2.64 3.90
N ALA A 53 20.11 -3.04 2.79
CA ALA A 53 19.45 -4.32 2.63
C ALA A 53 19.63 -4.88 1.20
N PRO A 54 20.85 -5.27 0.80
CA PRO A 54 21.12 -5.78 -0.55
C PRO A 54 20.23 -6.98 -0.88
N GLY A 55 19.54 -6.93 -2.01
CA GLY A 55 18.62 -7.97 -2.46
C GLY A 55 17.29 -8.05 -1.70
N ALA A 56 17.07 -7.16 -0.75
CA ALA A 56 15.83 -7.07 0.01
C ALA A 56 15.20 -5.69 -0.22
N ILE A 57 14.19 -5.64 -1.06
CA ILE A 57 13.45 -4.42 -1.37
C ILE A 57 12.34 -4.27 -0.33
N LEU A 58 12.68 -3.72 0.83
CA LEU A 58 11.77 -3.57 1.95
C LEU A 58 11.05 -2.21 1.87
N PRO A 59 9.70 -2.19 1.77
CA PRO A 59 8.94 -0.95 1.77
C PRO A 59 8.89 -0.32 3.18
N PRO A 60 8.59 0.99 3.31
CA PRO A 60 8.49 1.65 4.61
C PRO A 60 7.50 0.98 5.58
N GLY A 61 6.38 0.46 5.07
CA GLY A 61 5.38 -0.25 5.87
C GLY A 61 5.88 -1.53 6.53
N TYR A 62 6.90 -2.17 5.98
CA TYR A 62 7.55 -3.31 6.63
C TYR A 62 8.12 -2.91 8.00
N PHE A 63 8.84 -1.79 8.05
CA PHE A 63 9.44 -1.28 9.29
C PHE A 63 8.37 -0.83 10.27
N PHE A 64 7.34 -0.13 9.77
CA PHE A 64 6.19 0.26 10.57
C PHE A 64 5.54 -0.95 11.25
N ALA A 65 5.22 -2.00 10.50
CA ALA A 65 4.60 -3.21 11.03
C ALA A 65 5.49 -3.91 12.07
N ARG A 66 6.81 -3.93 11.85
CA ARG A 66 7.76 -4.54 12.81
C ARG A 66 7.86 -3.75 14.11
N ILE A 67 7.91 -2.42 14.04
CA ILE A 67 7.94 -1.56 15.23
C ILE A 67 6.62 -1.67 15.99
N ALA A 68 5.48 -1.65 15.28
CA ALA A 68 4.19 -1.86 15.91
C ALA A 68 4.10 -3.22 16.61
N ALA A 69 4.54 -4.30 15.96
CA ALA A 69 4.57 -5.63 16.58
C ALA A 69 5.46 -5.65 17.84
N ASN A 70 6.64 -5.01 17.79
CA ASN A 70 7.51 -4.91 18.95
C ASN A 70 6.84 -4.15 20.12
N SER A 71 6.13 -3.07 19.86
CA SER A 71 5.40 -2.32 20.88
C SER A 71 4.26 -3.10 21.54
N PHE A 72 3.71 -4.11 20.84
CA PHE A 72 2.71 -5.03 21.42
C PHE A 72 3.35 -6.10 22.30
N VAL A 73 4.54 -6.57 21.94
CA VAL A 73 5.27 -7.57 22.72
C VAL A 73 5.90 -6.93 23.97
N ASN A 74 6.38 -5.69 23.82
CA ASN A 74 7.03 -4.92 24.87
C ASN A 74 6.21 -3.63 25.15
N PRO A 75 5.03 -3.74 25.78
CA PRO A 75 4.15 -2.59 25.95
C PRO A 75 4.74 -1.57 26.89
N THR A 76 4.52 -0.29 26.58
CA THR A 76 4.84 0.83 27.46
C THR A 76 3.67 1.81 27.54
N THR A 77 3.70 2.71 28.55
CA THR A 77 2.68 3.75 28.68
C THR A 77 3.07 5.00 27.88
N PRO A 78 2.10 5.87 27.55
CA PRO A 78 2.40 7.14 26.87
C PRO A 78 3.40 8.02 27.62
N GLU A 79 3.36 7.99 28.99
CA GLU A 79 4.22 8.80 29.85
C GLU A 79 5.65 8.27 29.89
N ALA A 80 5.81 6.95 29.77
CA ALA A 80 7.11 6.29 29.77
C ALA A 80 7.71 6.15 28.37
N ALA A 81 6.95 6.46 27.32
CA ALA A 81 7.41 6.37 25.94
C ALA A 81 8.51 7.38 25.62
N THR A 82 9.48 6.97 24.85
CA THR A 82 10.52 7.86 24.31
C THR A 82 9.89 8.84 23.33
N LYS A 83 10.19 10.13 23.51
CA LYS A 83 9.68 11.18 22.62
C LYS A 83 10.49 11.23 21.32
N VAL A 84 9.77 11.38 20.21
CA VAL A 84 10.43 11.56 18.92
C VAL A 84 11.18 12.91 18.90
N PRO A 85 12.47 12.93 18.54
CA PRO A 85 13.23 14.17 18.43
C PRO A 85 12.55 15.16 17.49
N LEU A 86 12.63 16.44 17.84
CA LEU A 86 12.05 17.50 17.01
C LEU A 86 12.89 17.67 15.73
N VAL A 87 12.21 17.65 14.60
CA VAL A 87 12.77 17.99 13.29
C VAL A 87 12.17 19.31 12.82
N THR A 88 13.01 20.20 12.31
CA THR A 88 12.63 21.50 11.75
C THR A 88 12.73 21.51 10.24
N LEU A 89 11.77 22.11 9.58
CA LEU A 89 11.81 22.34 8.13
C LEU A 89 12.47 23.68 7.85
N ASN A 90 13.76 23.65 7.51
CA ASN A 90 14.56 24.86 7.28
C ASN A 90 14.38 25.42 5.86
N ASP A 91 14.05 24.56 4.90
CA ASP A 91 13.80 24.94 3.49
C ASP A 91 12.46 24.39 2.99
N PRO A 92 11.34 25.10 3.24
CA PRO A 92 10.03 24.68 2.77
C PRO A 92 9.86 24.80 1.24
N GLY A 93 10.75 25.54 0.57
CA GLY A 93 10.77 25.65 -0.89
C GLY A 93 11.41 24.46 -1.60
N ASN A 94 12.15 23.62 -0.88
CA ASN A 94 12.74 22.41 -1.39
C ASN A 94 11.75 21.23 -1.29
N PRO A 95 11.28 20.65 -2.42
CA PRO A 95 10.28 19.60 -2.40
C PRO A 95 10.73 18.32 -1.69
N GLU A 96 12.02 17.98 -1.75
CA GLU A 96 12.59 16.83 -1.07
C GLU A 96 12.55 17.02 0.45
N GLN A 97 13.03 18.18 0.93
CA GLN A 97 13.02 18.53 2.36
C GLN A 97 11.59 18.57 2.92
N TYR A 98 10.68 19.17 2.15
CA TYR A 98 9.27 19.21 2.52
C TYR A 98 8.66 17.80 2.62
N SER A 99 8.95 16.91 1.68
CA SER A 99 8.42 15.55 1.69
C SER A 99 9.00 14.73 2.84
N LYS A 100 10.27 14.86 3.16
CA LYS A 100 10.90 14.27 4.36
C LYS A 100 10.25 14.79 5.65
N TYR A 101 9.93 16.07 5.70
CA TYR A 101 9.23 16.66 6.84
C TYR A 101 7.81 16.12 7.01
N VAL A 102 7.05 15.96 5.91
CA VAL A 102 5.73 15.32 5.92
C VAL A 102 5.82 13.88 6.44
N TYR A 103 6.81 13.13 5.99
CA TYR A 103 7.07 11.77 6.47
C TYR A 103 7.42 11.75 7.96
N TYR A 104 8.26 12.69 8.43
CA TYR A 104 8.54 12.86 9.84
C TYR A 104 7.30 13.14 10.68
N THR A 105 6.43 14.06 10.25
CA THR A 105 5.22 14.41 11.02
C THR A 105 4.29 13.21 11.19
N LEU A 106 4.21 12.34 10.19
CA LEU A 106 3.46 11.10 10.28
C LEU A 106 4.06 10.15 11.32
N TRP A 107 5.37 9.89 11.24
CA TRP A 107 6.05 9.02 12.19
C TRP A 107 5.96 9.54 13.62
N LYS A 108 6.17 10.85 13.80
CA LYS A 108 6.01 11.48 15.10
C LYS A 108 4.62 11.22 15.68
N LYS A 109 3.58 11.48 14.92
CA LYS A 109 2.20 11.23 15.34
C LYS A 109 1.96 9.77 15.71
N VAL A 110 2.40 8.85 14.87
CA VAL A 110 2.22 7.41 15.10
C VAL A 110 2.93 6.95 16.37
N MET A 111 4.16 7.37 16.60
CA MET A 111 4.96 6.94 17.75
C MET A 111 4.58 7.63 19.07
N GLU A 112 3.95 8.79 19.00
CA GLU A 112 3.50 9.50 20.20
C GLU A 112 2.03 9.23 20.56
N GLU A 113 1.22 8.75 19.61
CA GLU A 113 -0.22 8.55 19.81
C GLU A 113 -0.69 7.09 19.66
N VAL A 114 0.09 6.23 19.00
CA VAL A 114 -0.40 4.89 18.59
C VAL A 114 0.51 3.76 19.09
N ILE A 115 1.81 3.84 18.83
CA ILE A 115 2.72 2.70 19.01
C ILE A 115 3.37 2.68 20.39
N TYR A 116 3.78 3.80 20.93
CA TYR A 116 4.52 3.99 22.19
C TYR A 116 5.73 3.04 22.35
N VAL A 117 6.92 3.55 22.14
CA VAL A 117 8.18 2.81 22.28
C VAL A 117 8.98 3.38 23.45
N LYS A 118 9.53 2.49 24.29
CA LYS A 118 10.40 2.85 25.42
C LYS A 118 11.79 2.28 25.19
N ASP A 119 12.50 2.85 24.23
CA ASP A 119 13.86 2.44 23.93
C ASP A 119 14.68 3.65 23.52
N ASP A 120 16.00 3.56 23.63
CA ASP A 120 16.85 4.46 22.87
C ASP A 120 16.61 4.19 21.38
N PHE A 121 16.31 5.23 20.62
CA PHE A 121 15.99 5.07 19.19
C PHE A 121 17.17 4.56 18.36
N ASN A 122 18.35 4.47 18.93
CA ASN A 122 19.52 3.82 18.35
C ASN A 122 19.60 2.31 18.66
N ASP A 123 18.88 1.84 19.67
CA ASP A 123 18.90 0.43 20.03
C ASP A 123 18.14 -0.41 18.99
N PRO A 124 18.67 -1.60 18.63
CA PRO A 124 17.98 -2.49 17.72
C PRO A 124 16.66 -2.99 18.28
N VAL A 125 15.57 -2.69 17.58
CA VAL A 125 14.21 -3.12 17.96
C VAL A 125 13.74 -4.37 17.25
N PHE A 126 14.35 -4.73 16.12
CA PHE A 126 14.07 -5.98 15.39
C PHE A 126 15.20 -6.39 14.44
N THR A 127 15.17 -7.65 14.06
CA THR A 127 16.11 -8.24 13.08
C THR A 127 15.36 -8.66 11.83
N THR A 128 15.86 -8.24 10.67
CA THR A 128 15.40 -8.77 9.38
C THR A 128 16.22 -9.98 9.00
N LYS A 129 15.54 -11.02 8.47
CA LYS A 129 16.16 -12.19 7.87
C LYS A 129 15.52 -12.44 6.51
N VAL A 130 16.27 -12.18 5.44
CA VAL A 130 15.82 -12.38 4.06
C VAL A 130 16.89 -13.16 3.32
N GLY A 131 16.65 -14.43 3.04
CA GLY A 131 17.64 -15.34 2.48
C GLY A 131 18.86 -15.47 3.39
N LYS A 132 20.03 -15.10 2.88
CA LYS A 132 21.29 -15.06 3.64
C LYS A 132 21.54 -13.71 4.35
N TYR A 133 20.70 -12.74 4.09
CA TYR A 133 20.82 -11.39 4.67
C TYR A 133 20.20 -11.35 6.07
N THR A 134 20.98 -10.86 7.03
CA THR A 134 20.52 -10.62 8.40
C THR A 134 21.04 -9.27 8.87
N LYS A 135 20.16 -8.38 9.29
CA LYS A 135 20.52 -7.07 9.82
C LYS A 135 19.56 -6.67 10.94
N ASN A 136 20.12 -6.04 11.97
CA ASN A 136 19.36 -5.40 13.03
C ASN A 136 19.01 -3.97 12.62
N TYR A 137 17.83 -3.53 12.99
CA TYR A 137 17.33 -2.17 12.73
C TYR A 137 16.86 -1.50 14.01
N ALA A 138 17.18 -0.23 14.10
CA ALA A 138 16.72 0.70 15.14
C ALA A 138 15.65 1.66 14.56
N ILE A 139 14.97 2.38 15.41
CA ILE A 139 13.97 3.38 15.00
C ILE A 139 14.64 4.51 14.21
N ASN A 140 15.84 4.94 14.61
CA ASN A 140 16.61 5.97 13.90
C ASN A 140 17.04 5.59 12.48
N ASP A 141 16.95 4.31 12.09
CA ASP A 141 17.19 3.95 10.69
C ASP A 141 16.09 4.46 9.74
N ILE A 142 14.89 4.69 10.24
CA ILE A 142 13.73 5.11 9.45
C ILE A 142 13.23 6.53 9.78
N LEU A 143 13.62 7.09 10.92
CA LEU A 143 13.20 8.45 11.30
C LEU A 143 14.03 9.52 10.59
N PRO A 144 13.37 10.55 10.05
CA PRO A 144 14.06 11.77 9.62
C PRO A 144 14.69 12.54 10.79
N ARG A 145 15.86 13.15 10.56
CA ARG A 145 16.64 13.89 11.55
C ARG A 145 17.28 15.13 10.91
N ASN A 146 17.51 16.20 11.72
CA ASN A 146 18.30 17.37 11.32
C ASN A 146 19.74 17.26 11.83
N ASP A 147 20.45 16.20 11.49
CA ASP A 147 21.85 15.97 11.89
C ASP A 147 22.88 16.41 10.86
N ALA A 148 22.44 16.90 9.71
CA ALA A 148 23.33 17.50 8.72
C ALA A 148 23.83 18.90 9.16
N VAL A 149 25.05 19.23 8.77
CA VAL A 149 25.70 20.51 9.11
C VAL A 149 24.91 21.74 8.60
N ASP A 150 24.25 21.61 7.46
CA ASP A 150 23.40 22.63 6.86
C ASP A 150 21.96 22.62 7.45
N GLY A 151 21.68 21.76 8.42
CA GLY A 151 20.35 21.58 9.03
C GLY A 151 19.34 20.88 8.13
N SER A 152 19.75 20.31 7.01
CA SER A 152 18.86 19.56 6.11
C SER A 152 18.38 18.27 6.80
N ILE A 153 17.17 17.84 6.42
CA ILE A 153 16.56 16.61 6.92
C ILE A 153 17.20 15.42 6.21
N GLN A 154 17.78 14.53 6.99
CA GLN A 154 18.42 13.31 6.52
C GLN A 154 17.72 12.06 7.09
N MET A 155 17.94 10.92 6.44
CA MET A 155 17.45 9.60 6.87
C MET A 155 18.53 8.55 6.59
N ASN A 156 18.57 7.48 7.38
CA ASN A 156 19.45 6.35 7.06
C ASN A 156 18.86 5.50 5.92
N LEU A 157 17.61 5.04 6.11
CA LEU A 157 16.87 4.36 5.06
C LEU A 157 15.99 5.34 4.28
N TYR A 158 15.76 5.06 3.00
CA TYR A 158 14.87 5.83 2.13
C TYR A 158 15.31 7.28 1.82
N ASN A 159 16.49 7.74 2.30
CA ASN A 159 16.91 9.11 2.07
C ASN A 159 16.83 9.50 0.58
N GLY A 160 17.31 8.64 -0.31
CA GLY A 160 17.26 8.84 -1.75
C GLY A 160 15.86 8.77 -2.38
N LEU A 161 14.89 8.12 -1.73
CA LEU A 161 13.53 7.98 -2.26
C LEU A 161 12.84 9.33 -2.49
N PHE A 162 13.17 10.33 -1.68
CA PHE A 162 12.50 11.62 -1.67
C PHE A 162 12.95 12.56 -2.80
N THR A 163 13.94 12.19 -3.61
CA THR A 163 14.24 12.89 -4.84
C THR A 163 13.21 12.57 -5.93
N GLN A 164 12.88 13.54 -6.79
CA GLN A 164 11.91 13.32 -7.89
C GLN A 164 12.34 12.19 -8.81
N VAL A 165 13.63 12.10 -9.13
CA VAL A 165 14.18 11.06 -10.01
C VAL A 165 13.93 9.66 -9.45
N ASN A 166 14.18 9.46 -8.16
CA ASN A 166 13.98 8.14 -7.53
C ASN A 166 12.51 7.83 -7.29
N TRP A 167 11.70 8.86 -7.03
CA TRP A 167 10.26 8.71 -6.95
C TRP A 167 9.66 8.22 -8.28
N ASP A 168 10.05 8.83 -9.39
CA ASP A 168 9.63 8.43 -10.74
C ASP A 168 10.15 7.02 -11.09
N ALA A 169 11.41 6.71 -10.73
CA ALA A 169 11.98 5.39 -10.92
C ALA A 169 11.21 4.31 -10.15
N ARG A 170 10.76 4.62 -8.91
CA ARG A 170 9.92 3.74 -8.12
C ARG A 170 8.55 3.51 -8.77
N ALA A 171 7.91 4.56 -9.25
CA ALA A 171 6.63 4.45 -9.96
C ALA A 171 6.78 3.56 -11.20
N LYS A 172 7.81 3.80 -12.01
CA LYS A 172 8.13 3.00 -13.20
C LYS A 172 8.39 1.52 -12.84
N TYR A 173 9.16 1.26 -11.79
CA TYR A 173 9.47 -0.10 -11.34
C TYR A 173 8.20 -0.88 -10.94
N ASN A 174 7.24 -0.21 -10.32
CA ASN A 174 5.96 -0.79 -9.93
C ASN A 174 4.89 -0.74 -11.04
N ASN A 175 5.24 -0.32 -12.26
CA ASN A 175 4.30 -0.10 -13.36
C ASN A 175 3.12 0.82 -12.99
N VAL A 176 3.38 1.86 -12.20
CA VAL A 176 2.40 2.89 -11.86
C VAL A 176 2.59 4.07 -12.81
N THR A 177 1.56 4.38 -13.59
CA THR A 177 1.55 5.49 -14.54
C THR A 177 0.88 6.74 -13.99
N VAL A 178 0.20 6.61 -12.87
CA VAL A 178 -0.47 7.73 -12.18
C VAL A 178 0.58 8.60 -11.49
N MET A 179 0.78 9.79 -12.00
CA MET A 179 1.76 10.73 -11.45
C MET A 179 1.18 11.41 -10.21
N THR A 180 1.82 11.18 -9.08
CA THR A 180 1.49 11.79 -7.79
C THR A 180 2.75 12.41 -7.20
N ARG A 181 2.64 13.53 -6.49
CA ARG A 181 3.75 14.05 -5.71
C ARG A 181 4.00 13.16 -4.51
N ILE A 182 5.26 13.01 -4.11
CA ILE A 182 5.63 12.10 -3.02
C ILE A 182 4.94 12.44 -1.69
N ASN A 183 4.84 13.74 -1.35
CA ASN A 183 4.15 14.17 -0.13
C ASN A 183 2.64 13.89 -0.17
N GLU A 184 2.00 13.99 -1.34
CA GLU A 184 0.60 13.62 -1.54
C GLU A 184 0.42 12.12 -1.41
N ALA A 185 1.34 11.31 -1.93
CA ALA A 185 1.32 9.87 -1.79
C ALA A 185 1.48 9.42 -0.33
N ILE A 186 2.38 10.05 0.45
CA ILE A 186 2.56 9.75 1.87
C ILE A 186 1.25 9.98 2.64
N VAL A 187 0.63 11.14 2.48
CA VAL A 187 -0.62 11.48 3.17
C VAL A 187 -1.80 10.69 2.61
N GLY A 188 -1.83 10.49 1.30
CA GLY A 188 -2.88 9.76 0.59
C GLY A 188 -2.94 8.29 0.99
N SER A 189 -1.79 7.64 1.17
CA SER A 189 -1.72 6.22 1.58
C SER A 189 -2.34 5.92 2.96
N LEU A 190 -2.68 6.96 3.73
CA LEU A 190 -3.48 6.81 4.95
C LEU A 190 -4.99 6.79 4.70
N LYS A 191 -5.42 6.94 3.45
CA LYS A 191 -6.82 7.01 3.05
C LYS A 191 -7.12 5.93 2.01
N THR A 192 -8.03 5.03 2.34
CA THR A 192 -8.48 3.97 1.43
C THR A 192 -8.92 4.52 0.08
N GLU A 193 -9.74 5.58 0.09
CA GLU A 193 -10.24 6.22 -1.13
C GLU A 193 -9.14 6.74 -2.07
N PHE A 194 -8.01 7.20 -1.53
CA PHE A 194 -6.89 7.64 -2.37
C PHE A 194 -6.31 6.47 -3.17
N ILE A 195 -6.05 5.32 -2.53
CA ILE A 195 -5.51 4.12 -3.17
C ILE A 195 -6.50 3.60 -4.22
N ASP A 196 -7.79 3.51 -3.87
CA ASP A 196 -8.84 3.05 -4.77
C ASP A 196 -8.97 3.96 -6.02
N ASN A 197 -8.88 5.29 -5.85
CA ASN A 197 -8.89 6.23 -6.97
C ASN A 197 -7.64 6.13 -7.85
N GLN A 198 -6.45 5.91 -7.28
CA GLN A 198 -5.21 5.71 -8.04
C GLN A 198 -5.34 4.55 -9.01
N SER A 199 -5.95 3.45 -8.57
CA SER A 199 -6.18 2.28 -9.42
C SER A 199 -7.13 2.57 -10.56
N ALA A 200 -8.24 3.25 -10.29
CA ALA A 200 -9.20 3.63 -11.31
C ALA A 200 -8.56 4.51 -12.40
N VAL A 201 -7.71 5.47 -12.00
CA VAL A 201 -6.96 6.30 -12.95
C VAL A 201 -5.95 5.47 -13.74
N GLN A 202 -5.26 4.53 -13.12
CA GLN A 202 -4.29 3.66 -13.76
C GLN A 202 -4.87 2.91 -14.97
N TYR A 203 -6.12 2.46 -14.86
CA TYR A 203 -6.78 1.66 -15.88
C TYR A 203 -7.77 2.47 -16.73
N PHE A 204 -8.68 3.21 -16.12
CA PHE A 204 -9.80 3.83 -16.84
C PHE A 204 -9.44 5.19 -17.46
N LYS A 205 -8.40 5.84 -16.98
CA LYS A 205 -7.90 7.12 -17.53
C LYS A 205 -6.57 6.97 -18.29
N ASN A 206 -6.16 5.75 -18.53
CA ASN A 206 -5.00 5.43 -19.36
C ASN A 206 -5.43 5.15 -20.80
N PRO A 207 -4.98 5.93 -21.79
CA PRO A 207 -5.37 5.77 -23.19
C PRO A 207 -4.87 4.45 -23.84
N LEU A 208 -3.94 3.76 -23.17
CA LEU A 208 -3.40 2.48 -23.62
C LEU A 208 -4.12 1.28 -22.99
N SER A 209 -5.11 1.52 -22.12
CA SER A 209 -5.83 0.46 -21.41
C SER A 209 -7.22 0.25 -22.01
N ASP A 210 -7.55 -1.01 -22.27
CA ASP A 210 -8.88 -1.49 -22.66
C ASP A 210 -9.65 -2.10 -21.47
N VAL A 211 -9.11 -1.99 -20.26
CA VAL A 211 -9.69 -2.54 -19.03
C VAL A 211 -11.01 -1.85 -18.69
N ARG A 212 -12.02 -2.66 -18.39
CA ARG A 212 -13.39 -2.22 -18.04
C ARG A 212 -13.79 -2.59 -16.62
N ILE A 213 -13.16 -3.63 -16.06
CA ILE A 213 -13.40 -4.11 -14.70
C ILE A 213 -12.06 -4.23 -13.98
N VAL A 214 -11.97 -3.60 -12.81
CA VAL A 214 -10.79 -3.67 -11.93
C VAL A 214 -11.20 -4.23 -10.59
N VAL A 215 -10.54 -5.30 -10.15
CA VAL A 215 -10.74 -5.92 -8.83
C VAL A 215 -9.50 -5.75 -7.98
N PHE A 216 -9.70 -5.16 -6.81
CA PHE A 216 -8.65 -4.91 -5.79
C PHE A 216 -8.96 -5.60 -4.48
N GLY A 217 -7.95 -5.66 -3.62
CA GLY A 217 -8.01 -5.89 -2.18
C GLY A 217 -7.36 -4.72 -1.44
N HIS A 218 -6.27 -4.97 -0.72
CA HIS A 218 -5.32 -4.06 -0.06
C HIS A 218 -5.90 -3.10 0.98
N THR A 219 -6.88 -2.27 0.63
CA THR A 219 -7.46 -1.28 1.55
C THR A 219 -8.43 -1.90 2.55
N HIS A 220 -8.81 -3.15 2.35
CA HIS A 220 -9.73 -3.91 3.21
C HIS A 220 -11.12 -3.28 3.35
N ASP A 221 -11.50 -2.41 2.42
CA ASP A 221 -12.77 -1.69 2.42
C ASP A 221 -13.62 -2.17 1.22
N PRO A 222 -14.54 -3.14 1.42
CA PRO A 222 -15.31 -3.72 0.35
C PRO A 222 -16.22 -2.68 -0.30
N MET A 223 -16.15 -2.52 -1.61
CA MET A 223 -16.99 -1.58 -2.35
C MET A 223 -17.10 -1.90 -3.83
N MET A 224 -18.13 -1.36 -4.46
CA MET A 224 -18.24 -1.21 -5.91
C MET A 224 -18.45 0.24 -6.30
N LYS A 225 -17.68 0.73 -7.27
CA LYS A 225 -17.75 2.11 -7.75
C LYS A 225 -17.75 2.15 -9.28
N SER A 226 -18.76 2.80 -9.83
CA SER A 226 -18.86 2.99 -11.28
C SER A 226 -18.01 4.17 -11.75
N TYR A 227 -17.35 3.99 -12.88
CA TYR A 227 -16.53 4.98 -13.56
C TYR A 227 -16.86 5.00 -15.07
N THR A 228 -16.24 5.90 -15.77
CA THR A 228 -16.16 5.88 -17.24
C THR A 228 -14.70 5.93 -17.67
N ASN A 229 -14.37 5.26 -18.77
CA ASN A 229 -13.06 5.41 -19.40
C ASN A 229 -12.97 6.72 -20.22
N LEU A 230 -11.90 6.89 -20.98
CA LEU A 230 -11.71 8.07 -21.84
C LEU A 230 -12.68 8.13 -23.03
N SER A 231 -13.27 7.01 -23.41
CA SER A 231 -14.30 6.90 -24.46
C SER A 231 -15.73 6.99 -23.92
N GLU A 232 -15.88 7.45 -22.65
CA GLU A 232 -17.17 7.54 -21.95
C GLU A 232 -17.90 6.20 -21.75
N GLU A 233 -17.20 5.09 -21.93
CA GLU A 233 -17.78 3.77 -21.73
C GLU A 233 -17.79 3.41 -20.23
N PRO A 234 -18.87 2.73 -19.76
CA PRO A 234 -19.00 2.32 -18.36
C PRO A 234 -17.88 1.37 -17.91
N CYS A 235 -17.28 1.66 -16.79
CA CYS A 235 -16.26 0.86 -16.13
C CYS A 235 -16.63 0.61 -14.67
N LEU A 236 -16.09 -0.47 -14.10
CA LEU A 236 -16.39 -0.86 -12.74
C LEU A 236 -15.10 -1.12 -11.95
N TYR A 237 -14.97 -0.44 -10.83
CA TYR A 237 -13.96 -0.74 -9.81
C TYR A 237 -14.61 -1.50 -8.66
N ILE A 238 -13.94 -2.55 -8.20
CA ILE A 238 -14.38 -3.37 -7.08
C ILE A 238 -13.22 -3.56 -6.12
N ASN A 239 -13.45 -3.32 -4.83
CA ASN A 239 -12.56 -3.81 -3.78
C ASN A 239 -13.21 -5.04 -3.14
N SER A 240 -12.48 -6.16 -3.11
CA SER A 240 -12.97 -7.41 -2.55
C SER A 240 -12.93 -7.45 -1.01
N GLY A 241 -12.51 -6.35 -0.35
CA GLY A 241 -12.38 -6.31 1.09
C GLY A 241 -11.24 -7.19 1.62
N THR A 242 -11.50 -7.85 2.73
CA THR A 242 -10.53 -8.71 3.42
C THR A 242 -11.17 -10.00 3.89
N TRP A 243 -10.33 -10.99 4.25
CA TRP A 243 -10.72 -12.23 4.93
C TRP A 243 -10.25 -12.24 6.38
N GLU A 244 -9.97 -11.08 6.94
CA GLU A 244 -9.57 -10.91 8.33
C GLU A 244 -10.73 -10.37 9.17
N ASP A 245 -10.85 -10.86 10.40
CA ASP A 245 -11.78 -10.30 11.38
C ASP A 245 -11.38 -8.88 11.75
N LYS A 246 -12.31 -7.95 11.71
CA LYS A 246 -12.07 -6.58 12.13
C LYS A 246 -11.97 -6.51 13.66
N LYS A 247 -10.74 -6.46 14.16
CA LYS A 247 -10.47 -6.23 15.59
C LYS A 247 -10.49 -4.75 15.90
N THR A 248 -11.49 -4.28 16.61
CA THR A 248 -11.54 -2.90 17.10
C THR A 248 -10.87 -2.81 18.46
N ARG A 249 -9.85 -1.98 18.58
CA ARG A 249 -9.19 -1.68 19.85
C ARG A 249 -9.89 -0.49 20.50
N ASN A 250 -10.46 -0.68 21.69
CA ASN A 250 -10.81 0.45 22.55
C ASN A 250 -9.60 0.80 23.44
N LYS A 251 -9.46 2.09 23.85
CA LYS A 251 -8.30 2.63 24.59
C LYS A 251 -7.98 1.90 25.92
N SER A 252 -8.87 1.07 26.43
CA SER A 252 -8.71 0.37 27.71
C SER A 252 -8.85 -1.15 27.66
N GLU A 253 -9.38 -1.75 26.57
CA GLU A 253 -9.54 -3.21 26.48
C GLU A 253 -9.47 -3.65 25.00
N ILE A 254 -8.95 -4.86 24.77
CA ILE A 254 -9.04 -5.52 23.46
C ILE A 254 -10.45 -6.08 23.35
N ILE A 255 -11.39 -5.31 22.82
CA ILE A 255 -12.69 -5.84 22.46
C ILE A 255 -12.53 -6.49 21.08
N VAL A 256 -12.49 -7.81 21.06
CA VAL A 256 -12.70 -8.59 19.85
C VAL A 256 -14.20 -8.48 19.51
N GLN A 257 -14.59 -7.48 18.74
CA GLN A 257 -15.88 -7.56 18.07
C GLN A 257 -15.73 -8.55 16.92
N ASP A 258 -16.47 -9.65 17.02
CA ASP A 258 -16.61 -10.72 16.00
C ASP A 258 -17.41 -10.19 14.77
N THR A 259 -16.96 -9.10 14.20
CA THR A 259 -17.49 -8.62 12.91
C THR A 259 -16.74 -9.35 11.81
N ILE A 260 -17.35 -10.42 11.33
CA ILE A 260 -16.86 -11.13 10.14
C ILE A 260 -16.97 -10.17 8.96
N ASN A 261 -15.83 -9.75 8.46
CA ASN A 261 -15.73 -8.81 7.35
C ASN A 261 -15.11 -9.50 6.12
N MET A 262 -15.49 -10.75 5.89
CA MET A 262 -15.01 -11.52 4.75
C MET A 262 -15.87 -11.21 3.53
N HIS A 263 -15.23 -10.82 2.44
CA HIS A 263 -15.90 -10.53 1.18
C HIS A 263 -15.23 -11.25 0.01
N PHE A 264 -16.00 -11.50 -1.02
CA PHE A 264 -15.48 -12.04 -2.27
C PHE A 264 -16.29 -11.52 -3.47
N VAL A 265 -15.66 -11.56 -4.63
CA VAL A 265 -16.25 -11.09 -5.88
C VAL A 265 -16.48 -12.29 -6.80
N VAL A 266 -17.64 -12.31 -7.44
CA VAL A 266 -17.99 -13.27 -8.49
C VAL A 266 -18.25 -12.49 -9.78
N ILE A 267 -17.67 -12.94 -10.88
CA ILE A 267 -17.85 -12.34 -12.21
C ILE A 267 -18.32 -13.45 -13.15
N ASP A 268 -19.55 -13.32 -13.63
CA ASP A 268 -20.20 -14.32 -14.48
C ASP A 268 -20.67 -13.70 -15.80
N PRO A 269 -20.55 -14.41 -16.94
CA PRO A 269 -21.17 -14.01 -18.17
C PRO A 269 -22.69 -14.18 -18.10
N VAL A 270 -23.44 -13.14 -18.49
CA VAL A 270 -24.91 -13.16 -18.54
C VAL A 270 -25.45 -13.09 -19.96
N SER A 271 -24.58 -13.05 -20.96
CA SER A 271 -24.94 -13.12 -22.37
C SER A 271 -24.23 -14.28 -23.05
N PRO A 272 -24.87 -14.92 -24.07
CA PRO A 272 -24.27 -16.05 -24.81
C PRO A 272 -22.94 -15.71 -25.50
N ASP A 273 -22.78 -14.45 -25.94
CA ASP A 273 -21.56 -13.93 -26.56
C ASP A 273 -20.47 -13.56 -25.57
N LYS A 274 -20.73 -13.74 -24.29
CA LYS A 274 -19.82 -13.42 -23.16
C LYS A 274 -19.38 -11.95 -23.07
N LYS A 275 -20.04 -11.04 -23.77
CA LYS A 275 -19.72 -9.60 -23.75
C LYS A 275 -20.39 -8.84 -22.65
N LYS A 276 -21.31 -9.44 -21.94
CA LYS A 276 -22.02 -8.85 -20.81
C LYS A 276 -21.74 -9.66 -19.58
N LEU A 277 -21.11 -9.02 -18.59
CA LEU A 277 -20.70 -9.63 -17.34
C LEU A 277 -21.50 -9.08 -16.17
N GLN A 278 -21.99 -9.98 -15.34
CA GLN A 278 -22.50 -9.64 -14.01
C GLN A 278 -21.36 -9.73 -13.01
N VAL A 279 -21.17 -8.67 -12.24
CA VAL A 279 -20.19 -8.59 -11.18
C VAL A 279 -20.93 -8.47 -9.86
N SER A 280 -20.68 -9.38 -8.95
CA SER A 280 -21.38 -9.48 -7.67
C SER A 280 -20.39 -9.46 -6.52
N LEU A 281 -20.61 -8.59 -5.54
CA LEU A 281 -19.89 -8.52 -4.28
C LEU A 281 -20.72 -9.22 -3.20
N TYR A 282 -20.12 -10.20 -2.55
CA TYR A 282 -20.75 -10.97 -1.49
C TYR A 282 -20.03 -10.79 -0.18
N GLN A 283 -20.79 -10.69 0.91
CA GLN A 283 -20.30 -10.88 2.26
C GLN A 283 -20.42 -12.35 2.64
N TYR A 284 -19.36 -12.92 3.19
CA TYR A 284 -19.35 -14.27 3.73
C TYR A 284 -19.42 -14.26 5.24
N ASN A 285 -20.35 -15.04 5.82
CA ASN A 285 -20.52 -15.17 7.26
C ASN A 285 -20.83 -16.62 7.62
N ARG A 286 -19.85 -17.33 8.22
CA ARG A 286 -20.00 -18.67 8.81
C ARG A 286 -20.75 -19.69 7.93
N GLY A 287 -20.37 -19.79 6.67
CA GLY A 287 -20.96 -20.74 5.72
C GLY A 287 -22.14 -20.18 4.92
N ASN A 288 -22.63 -19.01 5.25
CA ASN A 288 -23.63 -18.28 4.46
C ASN A 288 -22.96 -17.13 3.68
N HIS A 289 -23.51 -16.82 2.53
CA HIS A 289 -23.11 -15.65 1.76
C HIS A 289 -24.33 -14.78 1.45
N MET A 290 -24.12 -13.48 1.51
CA MET A 290 -25.15 -12.49 1.25
C MET A 290 -24.66 -11.56 0.15
N LEU A 291 -25.48 -11.36 -0.88
CA LEU A 291 -25.21 -10.39 -1.94
C LEU A 291 -25.33 -8.98 -1.35
N GLU A 292 -24.26 -8.19 -1.46
CA GLU A 292 -24.24 -6.79 -1.02
C GLU A 292 -24.45 -5.81 -2.17
N ASP A 293 -23.78 -6.04 -3.29
CA ASP A 293 -23.95 -5.21 -4.50
C ASP A 293 -23.80 -6.07 -5.75
N CYS A 294 -24.45 -5.64 -6.83
CA CYS A 294 -24.41 -6.32 -8.11
C CYS A 294 -24.50 -5.31 -9.25
N ARG A 295 -23.59 -5.42 -10.21
CA ARG A 295 -23.54 -4.55 -11.39
C ARG A 295 -23.41 -5.38 -12.64
N VAL A 296 -23.85 -4.81 -13.75
CA VAL A 296 -23.67 -5.41 -15.08
C VAL A 296 -22.81 -4.48 -15.92
N VAL A 297 -21.77 -5.05 -16.52
CA VAL A 297 -20.81 -4.33 -17.38
C VAL A 297 -20.86 -4.95 -18.78
N ASN A 298 -20.95 -4.12 -19.80
CA ASN A 298 -20.75 -4.52 -21.18
C ASN A 298 -19.26 -4.33 -21.51
N LEU A 299 -18.64 -5.37 -22.06
CA LEU A 299 -17.25 -5.37 -22.50
C LEU A 299 -17.09 -4.87 -23.92
#